data_c485332891def52dc7e060ea762a7364
#
_entry.id   c485332891def52dc7e060ea762a7364
#
_cell.length_a   1.000
_cell.length_b   1.000
_cell.length_c   1.000
_cell.angle_alpha   90.00
_cell.angle_beta   90.00
_cell.angle_gamma   90.00
#
_symmetry.space_group_name_H-M   'P 1'
#
loop_
_entity.id
_entity.type
_entity.pdbx_description
1 polymer ?
#
loop_
_entity_poly.entity_id
_entity_poly.type
_entity_poly.pdbx_seq_one_letter_code
_entity_poly.pdbx_strand_id
1 'polypeptide(L)'
;MGTQRWRAEQVLALAPDPGSQAAGRKLSVSAPWSSQGCADQVVWGLCRGSGRNSYQTIVDLSGPAYKCSCPSRKFPCKHALGLMLLWTAGGVPEEPQVADFARPWIDERIAKAAAAPSRPVRAEPKDPERAARTAQQRELRVAGGLDEFEMWLDDQVRSGLAGAEADPYRRFDPVAARLVDAQAPGLARRVRELPAMVTGTRWPERLLRELAMLRLLVQAHRSLRDLDPAMAANVRRHVGYPVARADVLASSPVSDTWKIVAVRDRDDEQLVTRRIWLWGSGTGRRAVVLSFAPTTAGLDGRFLAGMVFDGPLYFYPGSPPLRALVADGDLGMRPPDPAGSGSTLFGDTVAAALADRADAIAKDPWLQTFPVAIVGRPAVADGVRLLVDDDGASVSLDASDDRWYTLLAISGGHAVQVFGELGPEGLDPIATEPLSVQQTGAA
;
A
#
# COMPACT_ATOMS: atom_id res chain seq x y z
N MET A 1 15.20 -27.80 11.55
CA MET A 1 15.40 -26.34 11.75
C MET A 1 14.08 -25.79 12.24
N GLY A 2 13.99 -25.28 13.48
CA GLY A 2 12.73 -24.81 14.05
C GLY A 2 12.20 -23.62 13.26
N THR A 3 10.95 -23.69 12.86
CA THR A 3 10.24 -22.60 12.15
C THR A 3 10.24 -21.37 13.06
N GLN A 4 10.85 -20.29 12.64
CA GLN A 4 10.89 -19.04 13.43
C GLN A 4 9.44 -18.53 13.59
N ARG A 5 8.96 -18.52 14.83
CA ARG A 5 7.57 -18.16 15.14
C ARG A 5 7.33 -16.68 15.01
N TRP A 6 6.17 -16.30 14.53
CA TRP A 6 5.74 -14.91 14.45
C TRP A 6 5.55 -14.32 15.86
N ARG A 7 5.60 -12.99 15.95
CA ARG A 7 5.25 -12.27 17.18
C ARG A 7 3.74 -12.08 17.27
N ALA A 8 3.21 -12.01 18.51
CA ALA A 8 1.78 -11.83 18.74
C ALA A 8 1.23 -10.55 18.08
N GLU A 9 2.03 -9.47 18.05
CA GLU A 9 1.66 -8.20 17.41
C GLU A 9 1.45 -8.36 15.91
N GLN A 10 2.27 -9.17 15.24
CA GLN A 10 2.14 -9.44 13.81
C GLN A 10 0.83 -10.20 13.51
N VAL A 11 0.46 -11.15 14.37
CA VAL A 11 -0.83 -11.86 14.25
C VAL A 11 -2.01 -10.92 14.49
N LEU A 12 -1.92 -10.05 15.48
CA LEU A 12 -2.99 -9.10 15.80
C LEU A 12 -3.19 -8.03 14.71
N ALA A 13 -2.12 -7.67 14.01
CA ALA A 13 -2.20 -6.77 12.85
C ALA A 13 -2.99 -7.34 11.68
N LEU A 14 -3.18 -8.67 11.62
CA LEU A 14 -4.02 -9.31 10.58
C LEU A 14 -5.52 -9.19 10.88
N ALA A 15 -5.90 -8.84 12.09
CA ALA A 15 -7.30 -8.79 12.47
C ALA A 15 -8.04 -7.66 11.74
N PRO A 16 -9.24 -7.91 11.20
CA PRO A 16 -9.99 -6.92 10.46
C PRO A 16 -10.51 -5.76 11.32
N ASP A 17 -10.60 -5.95 12.63
CA ASP A 17 -11.08 -4.94 13.58
C ASP A 17 -10.68 -5.27 15.03
N PRO A 18 -10.76 -4.28 15.96
CA PRO A 18 -10.41 -4.48 17.38
C PRO A 18 -11.24 -5.56 18.10
N GLY A 19 -12.52 -5.72 17.71
CA GLY A 19 -13.40 -6.77 18.24
C GLY A 19 -12.89 -8.17 17.85
N SER A 20 -12.39 -8.33 16.63
CA SER A 20 -11.77 -9.57 16.13
C SER A 20 -10.46 -9.86 16.88
N GLN A 21 -9.65 -8.84 17.18
CA GLN A 21 -8.44 -8.98 18.02
C GLN A 21 -8.79 -9.48 19.40
N ALA A 22 -9.74 -8.82 20.09
CA ALA A 22 -10.17 -9.21 21.44
C ALA A 22 -10.75 -10.63 21.47
N ALA A 23 -11.53 -11.01 20.46
CA ALA A 23 -12.10 -12.35 20.35
C ALA A 23 -11.03 -13.42 20.02
N GLY A 24 -10.02 -13.09 19.22
CA GLY A 24 -8.87 -13.94 18.94
C GLY A 24 -8.03 -14.20 20.18
N ARG A 25 -7.74 -13.16 20.96
CA ARG A 25 -7.01 -13.27 22.25
C ARG A 25 -7.69 -14.21 23.24
N LYS A 26 -9.03 -14.22 23.31
CA LYS A 26 -9.77 -15.16 24.18
C LYS A 26 -9.61 -16.63 23.75
N LEU A 27 -9.24 -16.88 22.51
CA LEU A 27 -9.03 -18.22 21.95
C LEU A 27 -7.55 -18.60 21.85
N SER A 28 -6.63 -17.78 22.34
CA SER A 28 -5.18 -18.05 22.34
C SER A 28 -4.71 -19.00 23.46
N VAL A 29 -5.61 -19.74 24.04
CA VAL A 29 -5.36 -20.77 25.09
C VAL A 29 -5.71 -22.15 24.57
N SER A 30 -5.07 -23.19 25.10
CA SER A 30 -5.26 -24.57 24.57
C SER A 30 -6.64 -25.17 24.85
N ALA A 31 -7.34 -24.74 25.90
CA ALA A 31 -8.59 -25.35 26.37
C ALA A 31 -9.73 -25.48 25.32
N PRO A 32 -9.98 -24.49 24.41
CA PRO A 32 -11.01 -24.65 23.39
C PRO A 32 -10.55 -25.47 22.18
N TRP A 33 -9.28 -25.86 22.10
CA TRP A 33 -8.70 -26.54 20.94
C TRP A 33 -8.51 -28.05 21.20
N SER A 34 -8.61 -28.82 20.11
CA SER A 34 -8.27 -30.23 20.07
C SER A 34 -7.65 -30.57 18.71
N SER A 35 -6.88 -31.66 18.65
CA SER A 35 -6.17 -32.08 17.43
C SER A 35 -5.39 -30.91 16.75
N GLN A 36 -4.88 -29.99 17.55
CA GLN A 36 -4.02 -28.91 17.03
C GLN A 36 -2.63 -29.44 16.75
N GLY A 37 -2.02 -28.91 15.69
CA GLY A 37 -0.66 -29.22 15.31
C GLY A 37 -0.12 -28.22 14.30
N CYS A 38 1.19 -28.27 14.09
CA CYS A 38 1.85 -27.52 13.02
C CYS A 38 2.91 -28.40 12.33
N ALA A 39 2.98 -28.28 11.00
CA ALA A 39 3.98 -28.90 10.15
C ALA A 39 4.13 -28.07 8.86
N ASP A 40 5.32 -28.01 8.27
CA ASP A 40 5.57 -27.43 6.95
C ASP A 40 4.90 -26.06 6.71
N GLN A 41 5.02 -25.14 7.67
CA GLN A 41 4.38 -23.81 7.61
C GLN A 41 2.84 -23.82 7.68
N VAL A 42 2.23 -24.93 8.05
CA VAL A 42 0.80 -25.06 8.24
C VAL A 42 0.49 -25.23 9.72
N VAL A 43 -0.51 -24.49 10.22
CA VAL A 43 -1.04 -24.63 11.56
C VAL A 43 -2.51 -24.99 11.48
N TRP A 44 -2.95 -25.99 12.23
CA TRP A 44 -4.34 -26.45 12.23
C TRP A 44 -4.84 -26.74 13.64
N GLY A 45 -6.15 -26.80 13.78
CA GLY A 45 -6.81 -27.21 15.02
C GLY A 45 -8.32 -27.24 14.89
N LEU A 46 -8.94 -28.01 15.77
CA LEU A 46 -10.39 -28.10 15.94
C LEU A 46 -10.79 -27.23 17.11
N CYS A 47 -11.50 -26.13 16.87
CA CYS A 47 -11.99 -25.23 17.91
C CYS A 47 -13.41 -25.62 18.33
N ARG A 48 -13.65 -25.82 19.62
CA ARG A 48 -14.98 -26.05 20.18
C ARG A 48 -15.87 -24.84 19.93
N GLY A 49 -16.96 -25.04 19.19
CA GLY A 49 -17.99 -24.04 18.95
C GLY A 49 -19.17 -24.17 19.93
N SER A 50 -20.20 -23.36 19.70
CA SER A 50 -21.48 -23.44 20.42
C SER A 50 -22.36 -24.60 19.96
N GLY A 51 -22.01 -25.27 18.87
CA GLY A 51 -22.74 -26.39 18.28
C GLY A 51 -22.10 -27.76 18.63
N ARG A 52 -22.71 -28.82 18.07
CA ARG A 52 -22.19 -30.22 18.24
C ARG A 52 -20.84 -30.45 17.58
N ASN A 53 -20.53 -29.75 16.49
CA ASN A 53 -19.31 -29.96 15.72
C ASN A 53 -18.29 -28.86 16.02
N SER A 54 -17.04 -29.24 16.19
CA SER A 54 -15.92 -28.30 16.33
C SER A 54 -15.62 -27.65 14.98
N TYR A 55 -15.18 -26.39 14.99
CA TYR A 55 -14.74 -25.68 13.80
C TYR A 55 -13.35 -26.13 13.38
N GLN A 56 -13.24 -26.63 12.16
CA GLN A 56 -11.94 -26.92 11.54
C GLN A 56 -11.27 -25.60 11.15
N THR A 57 -10.11 -25.33 11.69
CA THR A 57 -9.33 -24.11 11.41
C THR A 57 -7.97 -24.51 10.90
N ILE A 58 -7.58 -23.93 9.76
CA ILE A 58 -6.32 -24.19 9.07
C ILE A 58 -5.71 -22.84 8.70
N VAL A 59 -4.42 -22.69 8.93
CA VAL A 59 -3.64 -21.51 8.57
C VAL A 59 -2.41 -21.94 7.81
N ASP A 60 -2.23 -21.40 6.62
CA ASP A 60 -0.99 -21.51 5.84
C ASP A 60 -0.15 -20.26 6.12
N LEU A 61 1.02 -20.43 6.71
CA LEU A 61 1.93 -19.35 7.11
C LEU A 61 2.88 -18.93 5.98
N SER A 62 3.02 -19.72 4.93
CA SER A 62 3.92 -19.43 3.81
C SER A 62 3.47 -18.22 2.99
N GLY A 63 2.16 -18.00 2.93
CA GLY A 63 1.52 -16.81 2.39
C GLY A 63 0.17 -16.70 3.08
N PRO A 64 0.03 -15.90 4.17
CA PRO A 64 -1.01 -16.09 5.16
C PRO A 64 -2.39 -16.24 4.55
N ALA A 65 -2.86 -17.47 4.62
CA ALA A 65 -4.17 -17.85 4.15
C ALA A 65 -4.88 -18.66 5.23
N TYR A 66 -6.19 -18.52 5.26
CA TYR A 66 -7.00 -19.05 6.36
C TYR A 66 -8.19 -19.81 5.81
N LYS A 67 -8.46 -20.98 6.39
CA LYS A 67 -9.72 -21.71 6.21
C LYS A 67 -10.31 -22.01 7.56
N CYS A 68 -11.57 -21.66 7.76
CA CYS A 68 -12.29 -22.03 8.97
C CYS A 68 -13.73 -22.38 8.61
N SER A 69 -14.24 -23.50 9.16
CA SER A 69 -15.63 -23.92 8.93
C SER A 69 -16.67 -23.12 9.72
N CYS A 70 -16.26 -22.06 10.44
CA CYS A 70 -17.20 -21.20 11.16
C CYS A 70 -18.00 -20.29 10.22
N PRO A 71 -19.21 -19.84 10.62
CA PRO A 71 -20.06 -18.99 9.77
C PRO A 71 -19.63 -17.52 9.67
N SER A 72 -18.44 -17.19 10.15
CA SER A 72 -17.93 -15.79 10.13
C SER A 72 -17.67 -15.35 8.69
N ARG A 73 -18.07 -14.11 8.38
CA ARG A 73 -17.73 -13.42 7.13
C ARG A 73 -16.43 -12.61 7.23
N LYS A 74 -15.85 -12.49 8.45
CA LYS A 74 -14.61 -11.75 8.69
C LYS A 74 -13.41 -12.68 8.49
N PHE A 75 -12.37 -12.22 7.80
CA PHE A 75 -11.15 -12.97 7.56
C PHE A 75 -9.92 -12.09 7.88
N PRO A 76 -8.93 -12.62 8.69
CA PRO A 76 -9.04 -13.87 9.44
C PRO A 76 -10.15 -13.81 10.50
N CYS A 77 -10.86 -14.92 10.69
CA CYS A 77 -11.86 -15.00 11.74
C CYS A 77 -11.19 -15.15 13.12
N LYS A 78 -11.95 -14.96 14.20
CA LYS A 78 -11.43 -15.11 15.58
C LYS A 78 -10.75 -16.45 15.85
N HIS A 79 -11.17 -17.53 15.17
CA HIS A 79 -10.56 -18.86 15.34
C HIS A 79 -9.19 -18.92 14.66
N ALA A 80 -9.04 -18.40 13.45
CA ALA A 80 -7.73 -18.30 12.80
C ALA A 80 -6.77 -17.44 13.60
N LEU A 81 -7.20 -16.26 14.08
CA LEU A 81 -6.40 -15.42 14.95
C LEU A 81 -6.01 -16.11 16.26
N GLY A 82 -6.98 -16.76 16.92
CA GLY A 82 -6.72 -17.47 18.17
C GLY A 82 -5.74 -18.62 18.03
N LEU A 83 -5.85 -19.41 16.92
CA LEU A 83 -4.94 -20.49 16.62
C LEU A 83 -3.52 -20.00 16.36
N MET A 84 -3.38 -18.91 15.58
CA MET A 84 -2.08 -18.30 15.32
C MET A 84 -1.45 -17.73 16.60
N LEU A 85 -2.22 -17.05 17.45
CA LEU A 85 -1.73 -16.56 18.73
C LEU A 85 -1.31 -17.70 19.66
N LEU A 86 -2.06 -18.80 19.71
CA LEU A 86 -1.68 -20.00 20.45
C LEU A 86 -0.38 -20.59 19.93
N TRP A 87 -0.21 -20.66 18.61
CA TRP A 87 1.00 -21.13 17.97
C TRP A 87 2.20 -20.22 18.27
N THR A 88 2.06 -18.88 18.21
CA THR A 88 3.15 -17.94 18.55
C THR A 88 3.60 -18.11 20.00
N ALA A 89 2.67 -18.44 20.90
CA ALA A 89 2.96 -18.70 22.31
C ALA A 89 3.53 -20.11 22.59
N GLY A 90 3.74 -20.95 21.56
CA GLY A 90 4.25 -22.30 21.74
C GLY A 90 3.21 -23.34 22.15
N GLY A 91 1.93 -22.99 22.15
CA GLY A 91 0.84 -23.87 22.58
C GLY A 91 0.34 -24.84 21.52
N VAL A 92 0.94 -24.87 20.32
CA VAL A 92 0.62 -25.82 19.25
C VAL A 92 1.82 -26.76 19.05
N PRO A 93 1.66 -28.08 19.19
CA PRO A 93 2.74 -29.04 19.01
C PRO A 93 3.18 -29.15 17.55
N GLU A 94 4.46 -29.45 17.36
CA GLU A 94 4.98 -29.82 16.04
C GLU A 94 4.62 -31.28 15.74
N GLU A 95 4.08 -31.54 14.56
CA GLU A 95 3.65 -32.84 14.10
C GLU A 95 4.45 -33.23 12.86
N PRO A 96 4.71 -34.52 12.64
CA PRO A 96 5.48 -34.98 11.49
C PRO A 96 4.75 -34.80 10.15
N GLN A 97 3.44 -34.64 10.17
CA GLN A 97 2.59 -34.49 8.99
C GLN A 97 1.38 -33.62 9.25
N VAL A 98 0.91 -32.92 8.20
CA VAL A 98 -0.33 -32.17 8.22
C VAL A 98 -1.52 -33.07 8.45
N ALA A 99 -2.45 -32.67 9.31
CA ALA A 99 -3.66 -33.46 9.63
C ALA A 99 -4.53 -33.73 8.39
N ASP A 100 -5.18 -34.89 8.36
CA ASP A 100 -5.97 -35.32 7.20
C ASP A 100 -7.08 -34.34 6.79
N PHE A 101 -7.72 -33.68 7.74
CA PHE A 101 -8.74 -32.68 7.42
C PHE A 101 -8.17 -31.39 6.83
N ALA A 102 -6.88 -31.11 7.04
CA ALA A 102 -6.21 -29.90 6.54
C ALA A 102 -5.55 -30.15 5.17
N ARG A 103 -5.05 -31.37 4.93
CA ARG A 103 -4.32 -31.76 3.72
C ARG A 103 -5.04 -31.39 2.41
N PRO A 104 -6.33 -31.70 2.18
CA PRO A 104 -6.98 -31.40 0.91
C PRO A 104 -6.99 -29.92 0.54
N TRP A 105 -7.10 -29.06 1.55
CA TRP A 105 -7.08 -27.61 1.30
C TRP A 105 -5.65 -27.10 0.99
N ILE A 106 -4.64 -27.65 1.65
CA ILE A 106 -3.24 -27.31 1.37
C ILE A 106 -2.86 -27.82 -0.01
N ASP A 107 -3.18 -29.05 -0.36
CA ASP A 107 -2.91 -29.64 -1.67
C ASP A 107 -3.60 -28.82 -2.80
N GLU A 108 -4.86 -28.41 -2.59
CA GLU A 108 -5.56 -27.54 -3.52
C GLU A 108 -4.85 -26.19 -3.68
N ARG A 109 -4.32 -25.59 -2.61
CA ARG A 109 -3.57 -24.33 -2.66
C ARG A 109 -2.25 -24.51 -3.39
N ILE A 110 -1.49 -25.56 -3.07
CA ILE A 110 -0.23 -25.90 -3.75
C ILE A 110 -0.52 -26.13 -5.24
N ALA A 111 -1.55 -26.90 -5.57
CA ALA A 111 -1.94 -27.12 -6.95
C ALA A 111 -2.40 -25.84 -7.65
N LYS A 112 -3.16 -24.98 -6.98
CA LYS A 112 -3.54 -23.65 -7.50
C LYS A 112 -2.35 -22.70 -7.63
N ALA A 113 -1.40 -22.74 -6.71
CA ALA A 113 -0.17 -21.94 -6.80
C ALA A 113 0.71 -22.46 -7.96
N ALA A 114 0.78 -23.77 -8.16
CA ALA A 114 1.48 -24.40 -9.27
C ALA A 114 0.72 -24.27 -10.61
N ALA A 115 -0.62 -24.29 -10.56
CA ALA A 115 -1.51 -24.13 -11.70
C ALA A 115 -2.03 -22.69 -11.86
N ALA A 116 -1.71 -21.78 -10.93
CA ALA A 116 -1.93 -20.37 -11.19
C ALA A 116 -1.19 -20.09 -12.50
N PRO A 117 -1.92 -19.86 -13.61
CA PRO A 117 -1.26 -19.44 -14.80
C PRO A 117 -0.50 -18.19 -14.34
N SER A 118 0.82 -18.18 -14.47
CA SER A 118 1.55 -16.93 -14.65
C SER A 118 0.62 -16.18 -15.58
N ARG A 119 -0.09 -15.16 -15.07
CA ARG A 119 -1.08 -14.39 -15.84
C ARG A 119 -0.34 -14.10 -17.13
N PRO A 120 -0.77 -14.62 -18.28
CA PRO A 120 0.12 -14.84 -19.39
C PRO A 120 0.87 -13.55 -19.60
N VAL A 121 2.20 -13.59 -19.53
CA VAL A 121 3.05 -12.55 -20.11
C VAL A 121 2.37 -12.31 -21.41
N ARG A 122 1.78 -11.13 -21.61
CA ARG A 122 0.92 -10.85 -22.77
C ARG A 122 1.77 -11.28 -23.96
N ALA A 123 1.42 -12.44 -24.50
CA ALA A 123 2.15 -12.99 -25.66
C ALA A 123 2.33 -11.84 -26.62
N GLU A 124 3.49 -11.74 -27.23
CA GLU A 124 3.73 -10.74 -28.28
C GLU A 124 2.44 -10.59 -29.08
N PRO A 125 1.96 -9.37 -29.33
CA PRO A 125 0.67 -9.18 -29.95
C PRO A 125 0.62 -10.07 -31.17
N LYS A 126 -0.35 -11.00 -31.24
CA LYS A 126 -0.51 -11.90 -32.38
C LYS A 126 -0.57 -11.14 -33.73
N ASP A 127 -0.74 -9.83 -33.64
CA ASP A 127 -0.75 -8.88 -34.75
C ASP A 127 -0.11 -7.55 -34.24
N PRO A 128 1.21 -7.37 -34.45
CA PRO A 128 1.93 -6.14 -34.09
C PRO A 128 1.35 -4.88 -34.75
N GLU A 129 0.88 -4.99 -36.00
CA GLU A 129 0.28 -3.84 -36.71
C GLU A 129 -1.06 -3.42 -36.10
N ARG A 130 -1.87 -4.38 -35.68
CA ARG A 130 -3.12 -4.10 -34.99
C ARG A 130 -2.86 -3.45 -33.62
N ALA A 131 -1.84 -3.90 -32.89
CA ALA A 131 -1.43 -3.30 -31.61
C ALA A 131 -0.96 -1.85 -31.82
N ALA A 132 -0.14 -1.60 -32.85
CA ALA A 132 0.33 -0.25 -33.19
C ALA A 132 -0.83 0.68 -33.57
N ARG A 133 -1.78 0.21 -34.41
CA ARG A 133 -2.98 0.97 -34.78
C ARG A 133 -3.83 1.31 -33.53
N THR A 134 -4.01 0.35 -32.61
CA THR A 134 -4.75 0.58 -31.37
C THR A 134 -4.06 1.62 -30.47
N ALA A 135 -2.72 1.56 -30.36
CA ALA A 135 -1.93 2.55 -29.63
C ALA A 135 -2.05 3.95 -30.26
N GLN A 136 -1.94 4.05 -31.59
CA GLN A 136 -2.10 5.31 -32.32
C GLN A 136 -3.51 5.89 -32.16
N GLN A 137 -4.55 5.08 -32.25
CA GLN A 137 -5.94 5.54 -32.00
C GLN A 137 -6.14 6.05 -30.57
N ARG A 138 -5.48 5.42 -29.58
CA ARG A 138 -5.49 5.90 -28.22
C ARG A 138 -4.81 7.27 -28.11
N GLU A 139 -3.62 7.45 -28.68
CA GLU A 139 -2.91 8.73 -28.71
C GLU A 139 -3.80 9.85 -29.24
N LEU A 140 -4.49 9.61 -30.36
CA LEU A 140 -5.41 10.60 -30.96
C LEU A 140 -6.60 10.92 -30.07
N ARG A 141 -7.20 9.91 -29.41
CA ARG A 141 -8.32 10.13 -28.48
C ARG A 141 -7.88 10.92 -27.26
N VAL A 142 -6.75 10.55 -26.66
CA VAL A 142 -6.17 11.28 -25.52
C VAL A 142 -5.88 12.71 -25.92
N ALA A 143 -5.21 12.94 -27.07
CA ALA A 143 -4.89 14.30 -27.54
C ALA A 143 -6.16 15.16 -27.70
N GLY A 144 -7.20 14.64 -28.37
CA GLY A 144 -8.48 15.36 -28.52
C GLY A 144 -9.16 15.65 -27.18
N GLY A 145 -9.20 14.69 -26.26
CA GLY A 145 -9.76 14.90 -24.93
C GLY A 145 -8.97 15.90 -24.08
N LEU A 146 -7.65 15.97 -24.26
CA LEU A 146 -6.81 16.96 -23.58
C LEU A 146 -7.01 18.37 -24.14
N ASP A 147 -7.27 18.51 -25.46
CA ASP A 147 -7.60 19.81 -26.06
C ASP A 147 -8.93 20.34 -25.52
N GLU A 148 -9.96 19.52 -25.42
CA GLU A 148 -11.23 19.89 -24.78
C GLU A 148 -11.05 20.23 -23.29
N PHE A 149 -10.22 19.47 -22.59
CA PHE A 149 -9.94 19.70 -21.18
C PHE A 149 -9.20 21.02 -20.94
N GLU A 150 -8.26 21.38 -21.82
CA GLU A 150 -7.57 22.66 -21.72
C GLU A 150 -8.53 23.84 -21.93
N MET A 151 -9.43 23.78 -22.93
CA MET A 151 -10.47 24.80 -23.08
C MET A 151 -11.31 24.95 -21.83
N TRP A 152 -11.72 23.82 -21.22
CA TRP A 152 -12.45 23.86 -19.97
C TRP A 152 -11.65 24.49 -18.82
N LEU A 153 -10.34 24.18 -18.69
CA LEU A 153 -9.45 24.80 -17.69
C LEU A 153 -9.36 26.32 -17.89
N ASP A 154 -9.23 26.78 -19.13
CA ASP A 154 -9.22 28.20 -19.48
C ASP A 154 -10.53 28.89 -19.10
N ASP A 155 -11.65 28.25 -19.31
CA ASP A 155 -12.97 28.75 -18.92
C ASP A 155 -13.13 28.84 -17.40
N GLN A 156 -12.54 27.91 -16.62
CA GLN A 156 -12.56 28.02 -15.16
C GLN A 156 -11.81 29.27 -14.68
N VAL A 157 -10.68 29.59 -15.29
CA VAL A 157 -9.89 30.80 -14.94
C VAL A 157 -10.63 32.07 -15.36
N ARG A 158 -11.22 32.12 -16.56
CA ARG A 158 -11.96 33.28 -17.07
C ARG A 158 -13.23 33.57 -16.28
N SER A 159 -14.00 32.54 -15.94
CA SER A 159 -15.26 32.68 -15.20
C SER A 159 -15.08 32.84 -13.69
N GLY A 160 -13.86 32.59 -13.20
CA GLY A 160 -13.55 32.61 -11.77
C GLY A 160 -14.02 31.36 -11.01
N LEU A 161 -13.53 31.21 -9.78
CA LEU A 161 -13.76 30.04 -8.94
C LEU A 161 -14.91 30.23 -7.93
N ALA A 162 -15.46 31.44 -7.79
CA ALA A 162 -16.45 31.78 -6.76
C ALA A 162 -17.71 30.88 -6.76
N GLY A 163 -18.07 30.33 -7.92
CA GLY A 163 -19.21 29.38 -8.00
C GLY A 163 -18.89 27.93 -7.69
N ALA A 164 -17.65 27.58 -7.36
CA ALA A 164 -17.26 26.19 -7.14
C ALA A 164 -17.83 25.60 -5.83
N GLU A 165 -18.16 26.43 -4.83
CA GLU A 165 -18.76 26.00 -3.56
C GLU A 165 -20.23 25.56 -3.70
N ALA A 166 -20.96 26.13 -4.65
CA ALA A 166 -22.41 25.92 -4.74
C ALA A 166 -22.79 24.47 -5.11
N ASP A 167 -22.07 23.88 -6.06
CA ASP A 167 -22.26 22.48 -6.46
C ASP A 167 -20.96 21.94 -7.09
N PRO A 168 -19.97 21.57 -6.28
CA PRO A 168 -18.66 21.18 -6.78
C PRO A 168 -18.73 19.88 -7.61
N TYR A 169 -19.55 18.90 -7.23
CA TYR A 169 -19.65 17.63 -7.97
C TYR A 169 -20.25 17.85 -9.37
N ARG A 170 -21.32 18.62 -9.48
CA ARG A 170 -21.93 18.95 -10.77
C ARG A 170 -20.97 19.70 -11.70
N ARG A 171 -20.04 20.46 -11.13
CA ARG A 171 -19.03 21.19 -11.91
C ARG A 171 -17.95 20.29 -12.49
N PHE A 172 -17.47 19.29 -11.73
CA PHE A 172 -16.28 18.51 -12.07
C PHE A 172 -16.62 17.12 -12.64
N ASP A 173 -17.67 16.45 -12.20
CA ASP A 173 -18.00 15.09 -12.62
C ASP A 173 -18.21 14.93 -14.14
N PRO A 174 -18.90 15.83 -14.86
CA PRO A 174 -19.07 15.72 -16.31
C PRO A 174 -17.73 15.79 -17.07
N VAL A 175 -16.77 16.57 -16.54
CA VAL A 175 -15.44 16.70 -17.14
C VAL A 175 -14.64 15.43 -16.90
N ALA A 176 -14.70 14.89 -15.69
CA ALA A 176 -14.05 13.63 -15.36
C ALA A 176 -14.60 12.48 -16.24
N ALA A 177 -15.90 12.42 -16.49
CA ALA A 177 -16.51 11.43 -17.38
C ALA A 177 -15.95 11.53 -18.81
N ARG A 178 -15.89 12.75 -19.38
CA ARG A 178 -15.28 12.96 -20.72
C ARG A 178 -13.81 12.53 -20.80
N LEU A 179 -13.03 12.78 -19.74
CA LEU A 179 -11.64 12.33 -19.67
C LEU A 179 -11.51 10.80 -19.62
N VAL A 180 -12.48 10.09 -19.01
CA VAL A 180 -12.55 8.61 -19.07
C VAL A 180 -12.81 8.16 -20.50
N ASP A 181 -13.78 8.77 -21.20
CA ASP A 181 -14.13 8.46 -22.60
C ASP A 181 -12.94 8.74 -23.53
N ALA A 182 -12.18 9.78 -23.26
CA ALA A 182 -10.94 10.13 -23.94
C ALA A 182 -9.75 9.22 -23.58
N GLN A 183 -9.95 8.20 -22.73
CA GLN A 183 -8.91 7.27 -22.28
C GLN A 183 -7.77 7.92 -21.48
N ALA A 184 -8.08 9.00 -20.75
CA ALA A 184 -7.19 9.69 -19.81
C ALA A 184 -7.62 9.47 -18.33
N PRO A 185 -7.69 8.23 -17.83
CA PRO A 185 -8.27 7.92 -16.51
C PRO A 185 -7.47 8.50 -15.33
N GLY A 186 -6.18 8.75 -15.51
CA GLY A 186 -5.35 9.40 -14.50
C GLY A 186 -5.78 10.84 -14.24
N LEU A 187 -6.01 11.62 -15.31
CA LEU A 187 -6.58 12.95 -15.22
C LEU A 187 -8.02 12.95 -14.71
N ALA A 188 -8.85 12.02 -15.17
CA ALA A 188 -10.23 11.86 -14.71
C ALA A 188 -10.30 11.68 -13.19
N ARG A 189 -9.41 10.85 -12.62
CA ARG A 189 -9.32 10.66 -11.16
C ARG A 189 -8.97 11.97 -10.45
N ARG A 190 -7.97 12.71 -10.93
CA ARG A 190 -7.58 13.98 -10.31
C ARG A 190 -8.71 15.01 -10.35
N VAL A 191 -9.46 15.06 -11.45
CA VAL A 191 -10.63 15.95 -11.56
C VAL A 191 -11.74 15.55 -10.57
N ARG A 192 -11.96 14.25 -10.32
CA ARG A 192 -12.91 13.77 -9.29
C ARG A 192 -12.49 14.09 -7.86
N GLU A 193 -11.21 14.32 -7.61
CA GLU A 193 -10.69 14.71 -6.30
C GLU A 193 -10.90 16.21 -6.02
N LEU A 194 -11.12 17.06 -7.05
CA LEU A 194 -11.28 18.51 -6.89
C LEU A 194 -12.46 18.94 -5.98
N PRO A 195 -13.65 18.30 -6.03
CA PRO A 195 -14.75 18.65 -5.13
C PRO A 195 -14.36 18.61 -3.64
N ALA A 196 -13.58 17.63 -3.23
CA ALA A 196 -13.13 17.49 -1.85
C ALA A 196 -12.17 18.61 -1.41
N MET A 197 -11.56 19.32 -2.35
CA MET A 197 -10.68 20.45 -2.06
C MET A 197 -11.46 21.75 -1.78
N VAL A 198 -12.74 21.82 -2.16
CA VAL A 198 -13.60 23.01 -2.01
C VAL A 198 -14.15 23.07 -0.59
N THR A 199 -13.28 23.08 0.41
CA THR A 199 -13.62 23.12 1.84
C THR A 199 -12.58 23.95 2.61
N GLY A 200 -13.01 24.60 3.70
CA GLY A 200 -12.15 25.42 4.54
C GLY A 200 -11.79 26.79 3.91
N THR A 201 -11.02 27.59 4.61
CA THR A 201 -10.79 29.01 4.25
C THR A 201 -9.83 29.22 3.07
N ARG A 202 -8.93 28.26 2.80
CA ARG A 202 -7.89 28.38 1.74
C ARG A 202 -8.17 27.52 0.51
N TRP A 203 -9.42 27.12 0.30
CA TRP A 203 -9.77 26.29 -0.84
C TRP A 203 -9.51 26.96 -2.20
N PRO A 204 -9.70 28.29 -2.39
CA PRO A 204 -9.50 28.89 -3.71
C PRO A 204 -8.05 28.77 -4.19
N GLU A 205 -7.07 29.00 -3.30
CA GLU A 205 -5.65 28.88 -3.64
C GLU A 205 -5.27 27.42 -3.93
N ARG A 206 -5.82 26.49 -3.15
CA ARG A 206 -5.58 25.04 -3.38
C ARG A 206 -6.16 24.59 -4.71
N LEU A 207 -7.41 24.97 -5.00
CA LEU A 207 -8.06 24.62 -6.26
C LEU A 207 -7.34 25.27 -7.45
N LEU A 208 -6.98 26.55 -7.36
CA LEU A 208 -6.24 27.24 -8.43
C LEU A 208 -4.90 26.58 -8.72
N ARG A 209 -4.15 26.22 -7.67
CA ARG A 209 -2.88 25.48 -7.80
C ARG A 209 -3.08 24.16 -8.53
N GLU A 210 -4.12 23.39 -8.17
CA GLU A 210 -4.38 22.09 -8.78
C GLU A 210 -4.80 22.26 -10.25
N LEU A 211 -5.65 23.22 -10.59
CA LEU A 211 -6.01 23.53 -11.97
C LEU A 211 -4.79 23.93 -12.81
N ALA A 212 -3.85 24.71 -12.22
CA ALA A 212 -2.61 25.08 -12.88
C ALA A 212 -1.71 23.86 -13.11
N MET A 213 -1.62 22.94 -12.15
CA MET A 213 -0.86 21.69 -12.30
C MET A 213 -1.48 20.75 -13.34
N LEU A 214 -2.81 20.69 -13.43
CA LEU A 214 -3.50 19.95 -14.48
C LEU A 214 -3.24 20.55 -15.86
N ARG A 215 -3.24 21.88 -15.96
CA ARG A 215 -2.87 22.57 -17.21
C ARG A 215 -1.41 22.30 -17.61
N LEU A 216 -0.49 22.35 -16.65
CA LEU A 216 0.91 22.03 -16.89
C LEU A 216 1.06 20.59 -17.41
N LEU A 217 0.27 19.63 -16.88
CA LEU A 217 0.28 18.24 -17.35
C LEU A 217 -0.19 18.11 -18.81
N VAL A 218 -1.23 18.85 -19.19
CA VAL A 218 -1.71 18.91 -20.59
C VAL A 218 -0.61 19.44 -21.52
N GLN A 219 0.05 20.53 -21.14
CA GLN A 219 1.15 21.12 -21.93
C GLN A 219 2.35 20.17 -22.04
N ALA A 220 2.75 19.55 -20.93
CA ALA A 220 3.82 18.55 -20.91
C ALA A 220 3.49 17.34 -21.83
N HIS A 221 2.21 16.92 -21.88
CA HIS A 221 1.79 15.84 -22.79
C HIS A 221 1.95 16.24 -24.27
N ARG A 222 1.71 17.49 -24.63
CA ARG A 222 1.94 17.98 -26.01
C ARG A 222 3.42 17.96 -26.39
N SER A 223 4.29 18.17 -25.42
CA SER A 223 5.75 18.23 -25.60
C SER A 223 6.44 16.89 -25.28
N LEU A 224 5.71 15.76 -25.23
CA LEU A 224 6.25 14.44 -24.84
C LEU A 224 7.53 14.05 -25.58
N ARG A 225 7.68 14.48 -26.84
CA ARG A 225 8.86 14.16 -27.68
C ARG A 225 10.11 14.93 -27.28
N ASP A 226 9.94 16.07 -26.63
CA ASP A 226 11.01 16.98 -26.23
C ASP A 226 11.44 16.73 -24.77
N LEU A 227 10.68 15.92 -24.03
CA LEU A 227 10.98 15.57 -22.63
C LEU A 227 12.00 14.41 -22.57
N ASP A 228 12.80 14.39 -21.51
CA ASP A 228 13.60 13.23 -21.21
C ASP A 228 12.70 11.98 -20.98
N PRO A 229 13.22 10.76 -21.20
CA PRO A 229 12.41 9.55 -21.15
C PRO A 229 11.72 9.32 -19.80
N ALA A 230 12.35 9.70 -18.68
CA ALA A 230 11.77 9.51 -17.35
C ALA A 230 10.62 10.48 -17.10
N MET A 231 10.78 11.76 -17.49
CA MET A 231 9.71 12.75 -17.42
C MET A 231 8.56 12.40 -18.37
N ALA A 232 8.83 11.97 -19.59
CA ALA A 232 7.80 11.51 -20.52
C ALA A 232 7.00 10.33 -19.95
N ALA A 233 7.67 9.39 -19.26
CA ALA A 233 7.00 8.29 -18.55
C ALA A 233 6.13 8.78 -17.38
N ASN A 234 6.58 9.79 -16.62
CA ASN A 234 5.79 10.44 -15.57
C ASN A 234 4.53 11.08 -16.15
N VAL A 235 4.66 11.88 -17.20
CA VAL A 235 3.51 12.51 -17.89
C VAL A 235 2.50 11.46 -18.35
N ARG A 236 2.96 10.41 -19.05
CA ARG A 236 2.10 9.31 -19.50
C ARG A 236 1.38 8.63 -18.33
N ARG A 237 2.08 8.38 -17.23
CA ARG A 237 1.51 7.80 -16.01
C ARG A 237 0.41 8.68 -15.41
N HIS A 238 0.64 9.98 -15.29
CA HIS A 238 -0.32 10.92 -14.71
C HIS A 238 -1.54 11.15 -15.61
N VAL A 239 -1.40 11.08 -16.92
CA VAL A 239 -2.52 11.08 -17.86
C VAL A 239 -3.31 9.77 -17.76
N GLY A 240 -2.64 8.64 -17.49
CA GLY A 240 -3.28 7.35 -17.29
C GLY A 240 -3.01 6.34 -18.41
N TYR A 241 -1.91 6.47 -19.13
CA TYR A 241 -1.48 5.44 -20.08
C TYR A 241 -1.13 4.15 -19.32
N PRO A 242 -1.62 3.00 -19.78
CA PRO A 242 -1.25 1.72 -19.20
C PRO A 242 0.18 1.36 -19.58
N VAL A 243 0.91 0.80 -18.61
CA VAL A 243 2.17 0.10 -18.86
C VAL A 243 1.90 -1.38 -18.72
N ALA A 244 2.26 -2.16 -19.74
CA ALA A 244 2.02 -3.60 -19.70
C ALA A 244 2.92 -4.26 -18.64
N ARG A 245 2.37 -5.21 -17.87
CA ARG A 245 3.14 -5.96 -16.84
C ARG A 245 4.38 -6.63 -17.44
N ALA A 246 4.26 -7.16 -18.67
CA ALA A 246 5.36 -7.79 -19.38
C ALA A 246 6.53 -6.83 -19.62
N ASP A 247 6.23 -5.58 -20.02
CA ASP A 247 7.26 -4.57 -20.28
C ASP A 247 8.00 -4.20 -18.99
N VAL A 248 7.27 -4.10 -17.87
CA VAL A 248 7.89 -3.84 -16.56
C VAL A 248 8.77 -5.01 -16.13
N LEU A 249 8.31 -6.26 -16.28
CA LEU A 249 9.08 -7.45 -15.92
C LEU A 249 10.28 -7.70 -16.85
N ALA A 250 10.29 -7.12 -18.05
CA ALA A 250 11.44 -7.14 -18.95
C ALA A 250 12.53 -6.12 -18.60
N SER A 251 12.24 -5.18 -17.69
CA SER A 251 13.24 -4.20 -17.22
C SER A 251 14.26 -4.83 -16.29
N SER A 252 15.39 -4.17 -16.11
CA SER A 252 16.42 -4.61 -15.15
C SER A 252 15.87 -4.56 -13.73
N PRO A 253 15.86 -5.68 -12.99
CA PRO A 253 15.38 -5.72 -11.62
C PRO A 253 16.37 -5.07 -10.66
N VAL A 254 15.86 -4.66 -9.51
CA VAL A 254 16.64 -4.29 -8.35
C VAL A 254 16.48 -5.38 -7.30
N SER A 255 17.54 -6.13 -7.06
CA SER A 255 17.56 -7.16 -6.02
C SER A 255 18.02 -6.56 -4.70
N ASP A 256 17.27 -6.85 -3.64
CA ASP A 256 17.57 -6.38 -2.28
C ASP A 256 16.89 -7.31 -1.25
N THR A 257 17.21 -7.09 0.02
CA THR A 257 16.38 -7.53 1.15
C THR A 257 15.32 -6.45 1.39
N TRP A 258 14.08 -6.74 1.01
CA TRP A 258 12.97 -5.79 1.11
C TRP A 258 12.22 -5.95 2.43
N LYS A 259 12.19 -4.91 3.26
CA LYS A 259 11.32 -4.83 4.43
C LYS A 259 9.95 -4.32 4.01
N ILE A 260 8.88 -5.03 4.40
CA ILE A 260 7.51 -4.56 4.25
C ILE A 260 7.23 -3.61 5.39
N VAL A 261 7.24 -2.32 5.09
CA VAL A 261 7.11 -1.27 6.10
C VAL A 261 5.67 -1.11 6.54
N ALA A 262 4.76 -1.12 5.57
CA ALA A 262 3.34 -0.94 5.82
C ALA A 262 2.49 -1.58 4.73
N VAL A 263 1.26 -1.94 5.09
CA VAL A 263 0.22 -2.40 4.18
C VAL A 263 -1.06 -1.65 4.54
N ARG A 264 -1.69 -1.01 3.55
CA ARG A 264 -2.97 -0.30 3.75
C ARG A 264 -3.92 -0.61 2.61
N ASP A 265 -5.14 -0.92 2.96
CA ASP A 265 -6.25 -1.07 2.03
C ASP A 265 -7.05 0.24 1.96
N ARG A 266 -7.47 0.61 0.75
CA ARG A 266 -8.35 1.74 0.49
C ARG A 266 -9.51 1.26 -0.38
N ASP A 267 -10.72 1.55 0.05
CA ASP A 267 -11.92 1.33 -0.76
C ASP A 267 -12.09 2.50 -1.74
N ASP A 268 -12.09 2.17 -3.04
CA ASP A 268 -12.44 3.09 -4.12
C ASP A 268 -13.70 2.53 -4.80
N GLU A 269 -14.87 3.00 -4.43
CA GLU A 269 -16.23 2.70 -4.92
C GLU A 269 -16.47 1.33 -5.62
N GLN A 270 -15.58 0.86 -6.50
CA GLN A 270 -15.69 -0.37 -7.27
C GLN A 270 -14.56 -1.38 -7.03
N LEU A 271 -13.46 -0.94 -6.46
CA LEU A 271 -12.26 -1.75 -6.23
C LEU A 271 -11.63 -1.41 -4.89
N VAL A 272 -11.14 -2.42 -4.20
CA VAL A 272 -10.24 -2.24 -3.07
C VAL A 272 -8.82 -2.22 -3.60
N THR A 273 -8.07 -1.17 -3.25
CA THR A 273 -6.65 -1.03 -3.58
C THR A 273 -5.82 -1.30 -2.35
N ARG A 274 -4.96 -2.32 -2.40
CA ARG A 274 -3.93 -2.56 -1.38
C ARG A 274 -2.64 -1.88 -1.79
N ARG A 275 -2.13 -1.00 -0.94
CA ARG A 275 -0.81 -0.39 -1.07
C ARG A 275 0.16 -1.08 -0.11
N ILE A 276 1.27 -1.54 -0.63
CA ILE A 276 2.33 -2.21 0.11
C ILE A 276 3.58 -1.36 -0.05
N TRP A 277 4.10 -0.81 1.04
CA TRP A 277 5.34 -0.05 1.03
C TRP A 277 6.50 -0.93 1.42
N LEU A 278 7.53 -0.88 0.60
CA LEU A 278 8.74 -1.67 0.75
C LEU A 278 9.94 -0.74 0.88
N TRP A 279 10.90 -1.17 1.70
CA TRP A 279 12.18 -0.49 1.85
C TRP A 279 13.31 -1.49 1.66
N GLY A 280 14.25 -1.20 0.74
CA GLY A 280 15.43 -2.03 0.47
C GLY A 280 16.51 -1.77 1.50
N SER A 281 16.88 -2.79 2.25
CA SER A 281 17.84 -2.68 3.35
C SER A 281 19.27 -2.36 2.87
N GLY A 282 19.64 -2.85 1.70
CA GLY A 282 20.96 -2.63 1.10
C GLY A 282 21.03 -1.36 0.25
N THR A 283 19.98 -1.09 -0.53
CA THR A 283 19.96 0.04 -1.48
C THR A 283 19.36 1.32 -0.93
N GLY A 284 18.65 1.26 0.21
CA GLY A 284 17.86 2.37 0.73
C GLY A 284 16.64 2.76 -0.15
N ARG A 285 16.34 1.99 -1.19
CA ARG A 285 15.27 2.29 -2.13
C ARG A 285 13.91 2.08 -1.50
N ARG A 286 13.02 3.01 -1.81
CA ARG A 286 11.60 2.95 -1.44
C ARG A 286 10.80 2.41 -2.61
N ALA A 287 9.86 1.50 -2.35
CA ALA A 287 8.99 0.97 -3.38
C ALA A 287 7.54 0.87 -2.90
N VAL A 288 6.60 1.00 -3.83
CA VAL A 288 5.17 0.79 -3.61
C VAL A 288 4.66 -0.25 -4.58
N VAL A 289 4.15 -1.35 -4.04
CA VAL A 289 3.46 -2.38 -4.80
C VAL A 289 1.96 -2.19 -4.62
N LEU A 290 1.21 -2.25 -5.72
CA LEU A 290 -0.24 -2.10 -5.73
C LEU A 290 -0.91 -3.41 -6.11
N SER A 291 -1.91 -3.81 -5.32
CA SER A 291 -2.81 -4.92 -5.63
C SER A 291 -4.24 -4.40 -5.68
N PHE A 292 -5.02 -4.87 -6.65
CA PHE A 292 -6.39 -4.42 -6.88
C PHE A 292 -7.32 -5.63 -6.92
N ALA A 293 -8.45 -5.55 -6.22
CA ALA A 293 -9.49 -6.56 -6.27
C ALA A 293 -10.88 -5.95 -5.99
N PRO A 294 -11.98 -6.60 -6.44
CA PRO A 294 -13.32 -6.14 -6.10
C PRO A 294 -13.64 -6.20 -4.60
N THR A 295 -12.94 -7.06 -3.86
CA THR A 295 -13.06 -7.20 -2.41
C THR A 295 -11.68 -7.45 -1.78
N THR A 296 -11.55 -7.20 -0.49
CA THR A 296 -10.31 -7.46 0.27
C THR A 296 -9.83 -8.91 0.19
N ALA A 297 -10.74 -9.88 0.02
CA ALA A 297 -10.41 -11.30 -0.11
C ALA A 297 -9.65 -11.65 -1.42
N GLY A 298 -9.76 -10.81 -2.45
CA GLY A 298 -9.06 -10.99 -3.72
C GLY A 298 -7.72 -10.28 -3.82
N LEU A 299 -7.33 -9.54 -2.78
CA LEU A 299 -6.05 -8.83 -2.74
C LEU A 299 -4.89 -9.78 -2.47
N ASP A 300 -3.69 -9.38 -2.91
CA ASP A 300 -2.47 -10.15 -2.63
C ASP A 300 -2.20 -10.20 -1.12
N GLY A 301 -2.41 -11.35 -0.52
CA GLY A 301 -2.26 -11.60 0.91
C GLY A 301 -0.84 -11.98 1.34
N ARG A 302 0.12 -12.08 0.39
CA ARG A 302 1.50 -12.48 0.69
C ARG A 302 2.24 -11.47 1.55
N PHE A 303 1.87 -10.18 1.49
CA PHE A 303 2.60 -9.11 2.14
C PHE A 303 2.10 -8.81 3.55
N LEU A 304 2.98 -8.95 4.53
CA LEU A 304 2.72 -8.64 5.93
C LEU A 304 3.69 -7.57 6.42
N ALA A 305 3.15 -6.52 7.03
CA ALA A 305 3.99 -5.47 7.62
C ALA A 305 4.97 -6.05 8.65
N GLY A 306 6.20 -5.56 8.63
CA GLY A 306 7.29 -6.03 9.51
C GLY A 306 8.02 -7.29 9.04
N MET A 307 7.58 -7.95 7.96
CA MET A 307 8.29 -9.08 7.35
C MET A 307 9.32 -8.59 6.34
N VAL A 308 10.26 -9.47 5.99
CA VAL A 308 11.26 -9.24 4.95
C VAL A 308 11.27 -10.38 3.95
N PHE A 309 11.72 -10.08 2.73
CA PHE A 309 12.03 -11.09 1.72
C PHE A 309 13.23 -10.66 0.88
N ASP A 310 13.97 -11.64 0.35
CA ASP A 310 15.07 -11.40 -0.56
C ASP A 310 14.59 -11.61 -1.99
N GLY A 311 14.86 -10.67 -2.88
CA GLY A 311 14.46 -10.85 -4.27
C GLY A 311 14.43 -9.59 -5.12
N PRO A 312 14.09 -9.78 -6.41
CA PRO A 312 14.03 -8.68 -7.37
C PRO A 312 12.70 -7.92 -7.32
N LEU A 313 12.77 -6.60 -7.38
CA LEU A 313 11.66 -5.73 -7.74
C LEU A 313 11.89 -5.12 -9.12
N TYR A 314 10.82 -5.05 -9.89
CA TYR A 314 10.79 -4.46 -11.22
C TYR A 314 10.03 -3.13 -11.16
N PHE A 315 10.75 -2.04 -11.40
CA PHE A 315 10.15 -0.70 -11.27
C PHE A 315 9.46 -0.27 -12.56
N TYR A 316 8.32 0.37 -12.40
CA TYR A 316 7.67 1.06 -13.50
C TYR A 316 8.53 2.21 -14.00
N PRO A 317 8.49 2.55 -15.30
CA PRO A 317 9.22 3.67 -15.84
C PRO A 317 8.78 5.00 -15.20
N GLY A 318 9.72 5.94 -15.10
CA GLY A 318 9.54 7.25 -14.49
C GLY A 318 10.58 7.55 -13.42
N SER A 319 10.55 8.75 -12.87
CA SER A 319 11.44 9.22 -11.81
C SER A 319 10.69 10.12 -10.82
N PRO A 320 10.82 9.93 -9.48
CA PRO A 320 11.54 8.82 -8.87
C PRO A 320 10.86 7.47 -9.12
N PRO A 321 11.61 6.37 -9.23
CA PRO A 321 11.05 5.04 -9.43
C PRO A 321 10.48 4.51 -8.10
N LEU A 322 9.20 4.74 -7.86
CA LEU A 322 8.51 4.32 -6.62
C LEU A 322 7.62 3.10 -6.85
N ARG A 323 6.84 3.08 -7.94
CA ARG A 323 5.93 1.96 -8.19
C ARG A 323 6.71 0.77 -8.72
N ALA A 324 6.49 -0.40 -8.11
CA ALA A 324 7.16 -1.63 -8.49
C ALA A 324 6.19 -2.81 -8.65
N LEU A 325 6.68 -3.84 -9.36
CA LEU A 325 6.10 -5.18 -9.43
C LEU A 325 7.01 -6.17 -8.74
N VAL A 326 6.39 -7.16 -8.14
CA VAL A 326 7.03 -8.39 -7.70
C VAL A 326 6.71 -9.48 -8.72
N ALA A 327 7.67 -10.31 -9.07
CA ALA A 327 7.44 -11.47 -9.91
C ALA A 327 6.46 -12.47 -9.23
N ASP A 328 5.79 -13.28 -10.04
CA ASP A 328 4.92 -14.33 -9.51
C ASP A 328 5.77 -15.41 -8.84
N GLY A 329 5.23 -16.05 -7.81
CA GLY A 329 5.90 -17.11 -7.06
C GLY A 329 5.89 -16.88 -5.55
N ASP A 330 6.52 -17.78 -4.84
CA ASP A 330 6.76 -17.65 -3.41
C ASP A 330 7.90 -16.63 -3.18
N LEU A 331 7.68 -15.71 -2.25
CA LEU A 331 8.65 -14.66 -1.91
C LEU A 331 9.60 -15.09 -0.77
N GLY A 332 9.39 -16.26 -0.17
CA GLY A 332 10.21 -16.69 0.98
C GLY A 332 10.14 -15.69 2.15
N MET A 333 8.93 -15.18 2.44
CA MET A 333 8.71 -14.23 3.52
C MET A 333 9.21 -14.78 4.85
N ARG A 334 10.00 -13.97 5.56
CA ARG A 334 10.54 -14.31 6.88
C ARG A 334 10.48 -13.11 7.82
N PRO A 335 10.46 -13.33 9.15
CA PRO A 335 10.70 -12.25 10.10
C PRO A 335 12.09 -11.64 9.86
N PRO A 336 12.30 -10.35 10.19
CA PRO A 336 13.62 -9.77 10.18
C PRO A 336 14.53 -10.48 11.19
N ASP A 337 15.81 -10.63 10.86
CA ASP A 337 16.78 -11.25 11.74
C ASP A 337 16.95 -10.40 13.02
N PRO A 338 16.70 -10.95 14.21
CA PRO A 338 16.86 -10.20 15.47
C PRO A 338 18.32 -9.82 15.77
N ALA A 339 19.29 -10.56 15.22
CA ALA A 339 20.72 -10.27 15.35
C ALA A 339 21.24 -9.32 14.26
N GLY A 340 20.48 -9.14 13.19
CA GLY A 340 20.81 -8.19 12.14
C GLY A 340 20.55 -6.77 12.63
N SER A 341 21.55 -5.92 12.60
CA SER A 341 21.53 -4.48 12.85
C SER A 341 20.57 -3.69 11.92
N GLY A 342 19.60 -4.35 11.31
CA GLY A 342 18.72 -3.87 10.26
C GLY A 342 17.27 -3.66 10.66
N SER A 343 16.92 -3.54 11.94
CA SER A 343 15.55 -3.17 12.37
C SER A 343 15.29 -1.68 12.26
N THR A 344 16.21 -0.90 11.77
CA THR A 344 16.00 0.51 11.57
C THR A 344 15.43 0.75 10.18
N LEU A 345 14.18 1.10 10.11
CA LEU A 345 13.80 2.10 9.13
C LEU A 345 14.76 3.25 9.36
N PHE A 346 15.51 3.66 8.36
CA PHE A 346 16.39 4.81 8.50
C PHE A 346 15.50 6.03 8.72
N GLY A 347 15.25 6.39 9.99
CA GLY A 347 14.49 7.57 10.35
C GLY A 347 15.35 8.78 10.07
N ASP A 348 14.95 9.53 9.09
CA ASP A 348 15.55 10.81 8.75
C ASP A 348 15.07 11.91 9.71
N THR A 349 15.79 13.03 9.74
CA THR A 349 15.27 14.27 10.32
C THR A 349 14.13 14.81 9.45
N VAL A 350 13.31 15.68 10.00
CA VAL A 350 12.27 16.39 9.23
C VAL A 350 12.88 17.12 8.03
N ALA A 351 14.03 17.76 8.23
CA ALA A 351 14.73 18.49 7.16
C ALA A 351 15.15 17.59 6.01
N ALA A 352 15.72 16.40 6.30
CA ALA A 352 16.12 15.43 5.29
C ALA A 352 14.91 14.85 4.54
N ALA A 353 13.82 14.53 5.24
CA ALA A 353 12.59 14.05 4.62
C ALA A 353 11.95 15.08 3.68
N LEU A 354 11.98 16.37 4.05
CA LEU A 354 11.52 17.46 3.20
C LEU A 354 12.42 17.65 1.97
N ALA A 355 13.76 17.54 2.13
CA ALA A 355 14.70 17.60 1.01
C ALA A 355 14.49 16.46 0.02
N ASP A 356 14.35 15.22 0.50
CA ASP A 356 14.05 14.05 -0.33
C ASP A 356 12.75 14.22 -1.14
N ARG A 357 11.71 14.77 -0.49
CA ARG A 357 10.46 15.07 -1.19
C ARG A 357 10.63 16.18 -2.22
N ALA A 358 11.40 17.22 -1.93
CA ALA A 358 11.69 18.30 -2.87
C ALA A 358 12.41 17.76 -4.12
N ASP A 359 13.43 16.92 -3.93
CA ASP A 359 14.13 16.25 -5.03
C ASP A 359 13.21 15.33 -5.86
N ALA A 360 12.26 14.65 -5.19
CA ALA A 360 11.27 13.84 -5.87
C ALA A 360 10.32 14.68 -6.72
N ILE A 361 9.84 15.81 -6.20
CA ILE A 361 8.97 16.78 -6.92
C ILE A 361 9.71 17.42 -8.09
N ALA A 362 11.00 17.72 -7.96
CA ALA A 362 11.81 18.25 -9.06
C ALA A 362 11.85 17.28 -10.25
N LYS A 363 11.77 15.96 -9.99
CA LYS A 363 11.74 14.90 -11.01
C LYS A 363 10.33 14.54 -11.47
N ASP A 364 9.32 14.79 -10.65
CA ASP A 364 7.91 14.54 -10.94
C ASP A 364 7.04 15.63 -10.30
N PRO A 365 6.80 16.75 -11.01
CA PRO A 365 6.04 17.88 -10.47
C PRO A 365 4.60 17.53 -10.04
N TRP A 366 4.05 16.44 -10.58
CA TRP A 366 2.69 15.94 -10.25
C TRP A 366 2.66 14.91 -9.13
N LEU A 367 3.80 14.61 -8.52
CA LEU A 367 3.87 13.70 -7.37
C LEU A 367 3.12 14.29 -6.18
N GLN A 368 2.05 13.63 -5.75
CA GLN A 368 1.21 14.12 -4.66
C GLN A 368 1.80 13.78 -3.29
N THR A 369 2.26 12.54 -3.13
CA THR A 369 2.81 12.06 -1.87
C THR A 369 4.13 11.32 -2.09
N PHE A 370 5.03 11.41 -1.12
CA PHE A 370 6.32 10.75 -1.14
C PHE A 370 6.52 9.96 0.16
N PRO A 371 6.91 8.68 0.11
CA PRO A 371 7.12 7.86 1.29
C PRO A 371 8.37 8.31 2.05
N VAL A 372 8.21 8.58 3.33
CA VAL A 372 9.30 9.00 4.23
C VAL A 372 9.22 8.23 5.55
N ALA A 373 10.35 8.15 6.25
CA ALA A 373 10.41 7.72 7.63
C ALA A 373 11.09 8.82 8.44
N ILE A 374 10.45 9.28 9.51
CA ILE A 374 10.94 10.37 10.35
C ILE A 374 11.01 9.90 11.80
N VAL A 375 12.10 10.19 12.48
CA VAL A 375 12.19 10.04 13.93
C VAL A 375 11.78 11.35 14.58
N GLY A 376 10.80 11.29 15.49
CA GLY A 376 10.32 12.49 16.15
C GLY A 376 9.31 12.21 17.25
N ARG A 377 8.93 13.25 17.96
CA ARG A 377 7.94 13.22 19.04
C ARG A 377 6.63 13.86 18.56
N PRO A 378 5.47 13.22 18.79
CA PRO A 378 4.20 13.86 18.51
C PRO A 378 3.99 15.05 19.44
N ALA A 379 3.56 16.17 18.88
CA ALA A 379 3.29 17.40 19.60
C ALA A 379 2.04 18.11 19.05
N VAL A 380 1.52 19.06 19.80
CA VAL A 380 0.47 19.98 19.34
C VAL A 380 0.91 21.40 19.59
N ALA A 381 0.86 22.24 18.57
CA ALA A 381 1.08 23.67 18.70
C ALA A 381 0.01 24.42 17.89
N ASP A 382 -0.60 25.45 18.48
CA ASP A 382 -1.67 26.25 17.88
C ASP A 382 -2.83 25.41 17.28
N GLY A 383 -3.15 24.28 17.92
CA GLY A 383 -4.18 23.36 17.46
C GLY A 383 -3.76 22.45 16.30
N VAL A 384 -2.53 22.57 15.80
CA VAL A 384 -1.97 21.72 14.73
C VAL A 384 -1.21 20.55 15.34
N ARG A 385 -1.47 19.34 14.84
CA ARG A 385 -0.71 18.13 15.17
C ARG A 385 0.61 18.13 14.43
N LEU A 386 1.69 17.90 15.12
CA LEU A 386 3.06 17.97 14.61
C LEU A 386 3.82 16.69 14.96
N LEU A 387 4.80 16.35 14.13
CA LEU A 387 5.92 15.49 14.50
C LEU A 387 7.17 16.38 14.57
N VAL A 388 7.84 16.38 15.71
CA VAL A 388 9.01 17.26 16.00
C VAL A 388 10.22 16.35 16.18
N ASP A 389 11.28 16.58 15.40
CA ASP A 389 12.55 15.86 15.55
C ASP A 389 13.44 16.43 16.68
N ASP A 390 14.59 15.80 16.87
CA ASP A 390 15.51 16.20 17.94
C ASP A 390 16.22 17.52 17.65
N ASP A 391 16.28 17.95 16.40
CA ASP A 391 16.80 19.27 15.98
C ASP A 391 15.75 20.40 16.20
N GLY A 392 14.53 20.05 16.61
CA GLY A 392 13.43 20.97 16.80
C GLY A 392 12.69 21.35 15.50
N ALA A 393 13.06 20.75 14.36
CA ALA A 393 12.28 20.90 13.14
C ALA A 393 10.98 20.11 13.23
N SER A 394 9.93 20.59 12.57
CA SER A 394 8.61 19.97 12.67
C SER A 394 7.92 19.85 11.33
N VAL A 395 7.05 18.84 11.21
CA VAL A 395 6.15 18.65 10.09
C VAL A 395 4.73 18.44 10.61
N SER A 396 3.74 19.05 9.93
CA SER A 396 2.33 18.84 10.24
C SER A 396 1.92 17.39 9.98
N LEU A 397 1.02 16.86 10.82
CA LEU A 397 0.46 15.51 10.65
C LEU A 397 -0.95 15.62 10.06
N ASP A 398 -1.14 15.03 8.88
CA ASP A 398 -2.44 14.80 8.27
C ASP A 398 -3.00 13.46 8.78
N ALA A 399 -3.40 13.44 10.04
CA ALA A 399 -3.84 12.24 10.74
C ALA A 399 -5.29 12.37 11.22
N SER A 400 -6.11 11.34 10.97
CA SER A 400 -7.40 11.19 11.66
C SER A 400 -7.20 11.06 13.17
N ASP A 401 -8.27 11.29 13.93
CA ASP A 401 -8.22 11.18 15.38
C ASP A 401 -7.73 9.80 15.87
N ASP A 402 -8.21 8.74 15.25
CA ASP A 402 -7.79 7.37 15.60
C ASP A 402 -6.29 7.15 15.38
N ARG A 403 -5.72 7.67 14.30
CA ARG A 403 -4.27 7.56 14.03
C ARG A 403 -3.45 8.44 14.96
N TRP A 404 -3.94 9.63 15.24
CA TRP A 404 -3.30 10.53 16.19
C TRP A 404 -3.22 9.90 17.59
N TYR A 405 -4.34 9.37 18.12
CA TYR A 405 -4.32 8.70 19.40
C TYR A 405 -3.51 7.41 19.41
N THR A 406 -3.47 6.68 18.31
CA THR A 406 -2.61 5.51 18.17
C THR A 406 -1.13 5.91 18.24
N LEU A 407 -0.73 6.96 17.52
CA LEU A 407 0.63 7.51 17.57
C LEU A 407 1.02 7.96 18.98
N LEU A 408 0.13 8.68 19.69
CA LEU A 408 0.35 9.07 21.08
C LEU A 408 0.51 7.87 22.02
N ALA A 409 -0.35 6.86 21.87
CA ALA A 409 -0.30 5.65 22.68
C ALA A 409 1.01 4.85 22.50
N ILE A 410 1.50 4.77 21.25
CA ILE A 410 2.76 4.08 20.95
C ILE A 410 3.96 4.87 21.45
N SER A 411 3.95 6.20 21.25
CA SER A 411 5.07 7.06 21.64
C SER A 411 5.21 7.22 23.14
N GLY A 412 4.10 7.22 23.89
CA GLY A 412 4.10 7.59 25.32
C GLY A 412 4.68 8.98 25.57
N GLY A 413 4.69 9.88 24.55
CA GLY A 413 5.32 11.20 24.59
C GLY A 413 6.82 11.22 24.27
N HIS A 414 7.40 10.07 23.94
CA HIS A 414 8.80 9.94 23.54
C HIS A 414 8.97 9.96 22.01
N ALA A 415 10.22 10.05 21.56
CA ALA A 415 10.54 9.91 20.14
C ALA A 415 10.20 8.50 19.64
N VAL A 416 9.59 8.46 18.47
CA VAL A 416 9.24 7.22 17.76
C VAL A 416 9.62 7.37 16.29
N GLN A 417 9.79 6.27 15.60
CA GLN A 417 9.92 6.25 14.17
C GLN A 417 8.53 6.20 13.53
N VAL A 418 8.24 7.19 12.68
CA VAL A 418 6.98 7.28 11.93
C VAL A 418 7.26 7.10 10.45
N PHE A 419 6.71 6.06 9.86
CA PHE A 419 6.64 5.92 8.41
C PHE A 419 5.32 6.48 7.92
N GLY A 420 5.37 7.26 6.83
CA GLY A 420 4.18 7.85 6.25
C GLY A 420 4.38 8.36 4.83
N GLU A 421 3.33 8.92 4.26
CA GLU A 421 3.36 9.62 2.99
C GLU A 421 3.33 11.13 3.22
N LEU A 422 4.42 11.81 2.85
CA LEU A 422 4.54 13.26 2.98
C LEU A 422 3.91 13.94 1.76
N GLY A 423 2.81 14.63 2.00
CA GLY A 423 2.02 15.37 1.01
C GLY A 423 2.09 16.89 1.19
N PRO A 424 1.28 17.65 0.44
CA PRO A 424 1.20 19.11 0.57
C PRO A 424 0.55 19.56 1.88
N GLU A 425 -0.30 18.75 2.48
CA GLU A 425 -1.01 19.04 3.75
C GLU A 425 -0.22 18.56 4.98
N GLY A 426 0.86 17.81 4.79
CA GLY A 426 1.68 17.25 5.86
C GLY A 426 2.00 15.78 5.67
N LEU A 427 2.43 15.14 6.75
CA LEU A 427 2.73 13.72 6.82
C LEU A 427 1.47 12.94 7.21
N ASP A 428 1.00 12.05 6.32
CA ASP A 428 -0.01 11.04 6.65
C ASP A 428 0.70 9.84 7.32
N PRO A 429 0.61 9.64 8.65
CA PRO A 429 1.30 8.56 9.35
C PRO A 429 0.62 7.22 9.03
N ILE A 430 1.41 6.24 8.61
CA ILE A 430 0.92 4.91 8.19
C ILE A 430 1.35 3.83 9.17
N ALA A 431 2.61 3.86 9.62
CA ALA A 431 3.15 2.93 10.59
C ALA A 431 4.02 3.68 11.60
N THR A 432 3.99 3.21 12.85
CA THR A 432 4.78 3.76 13.96
C THR A 432 5.50 2.62 14.65
N GLU A 433 6.81 2.76 14.82
CA GLU A 433 7.64 1.79 15.54
C GLU A 433 8.32 2.52 16.73
N PRO A 434 8.28 1.97 17.96
CA PRO A 434 9.05 2.52 19.08
C PRO A 434 10.55 2.36 18.77
N LEU A 435 11.37 3.33 19.18
CA LEU A 435 12.81 3.23 19.07
C LEU A 435 13.32 2.13 20.02
N SER A 436 14.25 1.29 19.54
CA SER A 436 14.90 0.31 20.40
C SER A 436 15.80 1.02 21.42
N VAL A 437 15.86 0.49 22.66
CA VAL A 437 16.61 1.07 23.80
C VAL A 437 18.10 1.33 23.50
N GLN A 438 18.66 0.72 22.44
CA GLN A 438 20.04 0.95 21.99
C GLN A 438 20.25 2.28 21.26
N GLN A 439 19.18 2.96 20.81
CA GLN A 439 19.26 4.21 20.06
C GLN A 439 19.12 5.47 20.94
N THR A 440 18.71 5.31 22.19
CA THR A 440 18.51 6.42 23.14
C THR A 440 19.77 6.73 23.97
N GLY A 441 20.88 6.05 23.76
CA GLY A 441 22.10 6.13 24.58
C GLY A 441 23.24 7.00 24.04
N ALA A 442 23.03 7.79 22.99
CA ALA A 442 24.02 8.71 22.45
C ALA A 442 23.45 10.15 22.44
N ALA A 443 23.37 10.74 23.63
CA ALA A 443 23.21 12.18 23.83
C ALA A 443 24.21 12.62 24.93
#